data_4553a70748f4ecedafecd2440b4417ac
#
_entry.id   4553a70748f4ecedafecd2440b4417ac
#
_cell.length_a   1.000
_cell.length_b   1.000
_cell.length_c   1.000
_cell.angle_alpha   90.00
_cell.angle_beta   90.00
_cell.angle_gamma   90.00
#
_symmetry.space_group_name_H-M   'P 1'
#
loop_
_entity.id
_entity.type
_entity.pdbx_description
1 polymer ?
#
loop_
_entity_poly.entity_id
_entity_poly.type
_entity_poly.pdbx_seq_one_letter_code
_entity_poly.pdbx_strand_id
1 'polypeptide(L)'
;MRRLVLFVMSAVAFTAEPWVIGWAEPQIKPPPAQADLVSRIAHNLAAHRATYRLTLDTTHGGDVIGASGTMSYEVIDSCDGWAVQQRLDMVITNRDGQDVRMASDYATWESKDGLKMRFRMRQTTDTATTEVTAGEAALERPGGAGEVHYTLPKPADVKLPPGTLFPMWHTATIIAAAEEGKKFLTRPLFDGTSDSGAQDTAITITSWSPPRPFRIAALAALPSGTVHVAFFDRTPDAEEPDYEVGMRYWENGVADDLEMDFGDFVMHGELSDFKLGPPRHC
;
A
#
# COMPACT_ATOMS: atom_id res chain seq x y z
N MET A 1 -27.87 31.60 46.90
CA MET A 1 -27.39 32.96 47.14
C MET A 1 -26.02 32.86 47.77
N ARG A 2 -24.98 33.01 47.01
CA ARG A 2 -23.62 33.31 47.54
C ARG A 2 -22.90 34.19 46.51
N ARG A 3 -22.37 35.27 47.02
CA ARG A 3 -21.99 36.49 46.33
C ARG A 3 -20.69 36.34 45.53
N LEU A 4 -20.71 36.96 44.36
CA LEU A 4 -19.61 37.30 43.47
C LEU A 4 -18.61 38.25 44.20
N VAL A 5 -17.32 37.90 44.12
CA VAL A 5 -16.22 38.86 44.44
C VAL A 5 -15.32 38.92 43.20
N LEU A 6 -15.39 40.10 42.53
CA LEU A 6 -14.47 40.47 41.46
C LEU A 6 -13.08 40.79 42.06
N PHE A 7 -12.03 40.12 41.57
CA PHE A 7 -10.66 40.62 41.74
C PHE A 7 -10.15 40.98 40.35
N VAL A 8 -9.93 42.29 40.17
CA VAL A 8 -9.24 42.85 39.02
C VAL A 8 -7.72 42.71 39.31
N MET A 9 -7.00 41.87 38.61
CA MET A 9 -5.54 41.88 38.54
C MET A 9 -5.13 42.26 37.13
N SER A 10 -4.50 43.42 37.01
CA SER A 10 -3.83 43.88 35.81
C SER A 10 -2.65 42.95 35.48
N ALA A 11 -2.74 42.19 34.43
CA ALA A 11 -1.63 41.42 33.91
C ALA A 11 -0.90 42.22 32.83
N VAL A 12 0.34 42.53 33.09
CA VAL A 12 1.30 43.05 32.11
C VAL A 12 1.57 41.95 31.08
N ALA A 13 1.21 42.22 29.84
CA ALA A 13 1.48 41.30 28.75
C ALA A 13 2.97 41.34 28.40
N PHE A 14 3.71 40.30 28.82
CA PHE A 14 4.98 39.94 28.21
C PHE A 14 4.70 39.14 26.96
N THR A 15 4.88 39.73 25.78
CA THR A 15 4.91 39.04 24.50
C THR A 15 6.21 38.25 24.40
N ALA A 16 6.22 37.02 24.88
CA ALA A 16 7.25 36.05 24.52
C ALA A 16 6.93 35.49 23.14
N GLU A 17 7.67 35.94 22.12
CA GLU A 17 7.64 35.29 20.83
C GLU A 17 8.16 33.84 20.99
N PRO A 18 7.37 32.79 20.61
CA PRO A 18 7.91 31.46 20.61
C PRO A 18 8.92 31.34 19.45
N TRP A 19 10.19 31.24 19.79
CA TRP A 19 11.19 30.77 18.85
C TRP A 19 10.84 29.33 18.48
N VAL A 20 10.08 29.13 17.38
CA VAL A 20 9.89 27.83 16.77
C VAL A 20 11.23 27.45 16.16
N ILE A 21 12.05 26.75 16.93
CA ILE A 21 13.21 26.02 16.37
C ILE A 21 12.59 24.89 15.57
N GLY A 22 12.36 25.13 14.28
CA GLY A 22 12.00 24.10 13.35
C GLY A 22 13.12 23.07 13.28
N TRP A 23 12.94 21.96 13.94
CA TRP A 23 13.75 20.77 13.72
C TRP A 23 13.43 20.31 12.31
N ALA A 24 14.23 20.79 11.32
CA ALA A 24 14.23 20.17 10.01
C ALA A 24 14.74 18.75 10.21
N GLU A 25 13.85 17.78 10.13
CA GLU A 25 14.22 16.37 10.12
C GLU A 25 15.25 16.17 8.99
N PRO A 26 16.45 15.64 9.30
CA PRO A 26 17.45 15.46 8.26
C PRO A 26 16.89 14.50 7.21
N GLN A 27 16.67 15.00 6.01
CA GLN A 27 16.33 14.19 4.83
C GLN A 27 17.50 13.23 4.60
N ILE A 28 17.39 12.00 5.13
CA ILE A 28 18.38 10.95 4.91
C ILE A 28 18.23 10.53 3.46
N LYS A 29 19.01 11.15 2.58
CA LYS A 29 19.14 10.72 1.19
C LYS A 29 19.76 9.31 1.24
N PRO A 30 19.10 8.28 0.70
CA PRO A 30 19.67 6.94 0.69
C PRO A 30 21.05 6.98 0.02
N PRO A 31 22.00 6.16 0.47
CA PRO A 31 23.31 6.09 -0.17
C PRO A 31 23.13 5.73 -1.65
N PRO A 32 23.96 6.25 -2.55
CA PRO A 32 23.83 6.06 -4.01
C PRO A 32 23.66 4.59 -4.42
N ALA A 33 24.39 3.68 -3.79
CA ALA A 33 24.31 2.25 -4.06
C ALA A 33 22.92 1.63 -3.78
N GLN A 34 22.21 2.11 -2.78
CA GLN A 34 20.85 1.64 -2.45
C GLN A 34 19.82 2.17 -3.46
N ALA A 35 19.92 3.42 -3.86
CA ALA A 35 19.05 3.98 -4.89
C ALA A 35 19.19 3.22 -6.22
N ASP A 36 20.42 2.84 -6.58
CA ASP A 36 20.73 2.05 -7.78
C ASP A 36 20.15 0.61 -7.68
N LEU A 37 20.17 0.00 -6.48
CA LEU A 37 19.58 -1.33 -6.26
C LEU A 37 18.06 -1.29 -6.43
N VAL A 38 17.37 -0.37 -5.76
CA VAL A 38 15.91 -0.20 -5.88
C VAL A 38 15.52 0.05 -7.33
N SER A 39 16.22 0.94 -8.02
CA SER A 39 15.96 1.25 -9.44
C SER A 39 16.11 0.01 -10.33
N ARG A 40 17.17 -0.79 -10.14
CA ARG A 40 17.36 -2.04 -10.89
C ARG A 40 16.24 -3.03 -10.63
N ILE A 41 15.83 -3.22 -9.38
CA ILE A 41 14.73 -4.12 -9.04
C ILE A 41 13.43 -3.60 -9.66
N ALA A 42 13.11 -2.31 -9.52
CA ALA A 42 11.90 -1.70 -10.07
C ALA A 42 11.78 -1.87 -11.59
N HIS A 43 12.90 -1.84 -12.32
CA HIS A 43 12.92 -2.07 -13.76
C HIS A 43 12.79 -3.55 -14.15
N ASN A 44 13.18 -4.47 -13.27
CA ASN A 44 13.22 -5.92 -13.51
C ASN A 44 12.10 -6.71 -12.82
N LEU A 45 11.08 -6.05 -12.28
CA LEU A 45 9.89 -6.73 -11.80
C LEU A 45 9.25 -7.55 -12.92
N ALA A 46 8.61 -8.66 -12.58
CA ALA A 46 8.07 -9.56 -13.60
C ALA A 46 6.66 -9.15 -14.02
N ALA A 47 6.45 -9.01 -15.34
CA ALA A 47 5.11 -9.05 -15.89
C ALA A 47 4.52 -10.43 -15.62
N HIS A 48 3.30 -10.48 -15.06
CA HIS A 48 2.65 -11.73 -14.70
C HIS A 48 1.15 -11.57 -14.52
N ARG A 49 0.45 -12.70 -14.54
CA ARG A 49 -0.94 -12.82 -14.08
C ARG A 49 -0.99 -13.83 -12.95
N ALA A 50 -1.68 -13.47 -11.87
CA ALA A 50 -1.92 -14.30 -10.71
C ALA A 50 -3.41 -14.32 -10.36
N THR A 51 -3.92 -15.45 -9.93
CA THR A 51 -5.26 -15.59 -9.36
C THR A 51 -5.14 -16.21 -7.98
N TYR A 52 -5.76 -15.58 -7.00
CA TYR A 52 -5.78 -16.04 -5.63
C TYR A 52 -7.19 -16.49 -5.28
N ARG A 53 -7.29 -17.64 -4.61
CA ARG A 53 -8.49 -18.08 -3.92
C ARG A 53 -8.42 -17.54 -2.51
N LEU A 54 -9.45 -16.82 -2.10
CA LEU A 54 -9.55 -16.22 -0.79
C LEU A 54 -10.50 -17.03 0.09
N THR A 55 -10.05 -17.35 1.29
CA THR A 55 -10.83 -18.06 2.31
C THR A 55 -10.69 -17.36 3.65
N LEU A 56 -11.75 -17.36 4.46
CA LEU A 56 -11.68 -16.87 5.82
C LEU A 56 -10.65 -17.69 6.60
N ASP A 57 -9.73 -17.02 7.27
CA ASP A 57 -8.76 -17.63 8.17
C ASP A 57 -9.21 -17.46 9.62
N THR A 58 -9.31 -16.22 10.10
CA THR A 58 -9.72 -15.90 11.47
C THR A 58 -10.70 -14.73 11.49
N THR A 59 -11.40 -14.60 12.62
CA THR A 59 -12.25 -13.44 12.94
C THR A 59 -11.82 -12.85 14.28
N HIS A 60 -11.73 -11.51 14.36
CA HIS A 60 -11.36 -10.81 15.59
C HIS A 60 -12.56 -10.43 16.47
N GLY A 61 -13.69 -11.03 16.24
CA GLY A 61 -14.98 -10.71 16.84
C GLY A 61 -15.95 -10.17 15.78
N GLY A 62 -16.99 -9.48 16.20
CA GLY A 62 -17.95 -8.89 15.26
C GLY A 62 -18.96 -9.88 14.68
N ASP A 63 -19.54 -9.51 13.54
CA ASP A 63 -20.66 -10.22 12.94
C ASP A 63 -20.26 -11.20 11.82
N VAL A 64 -19.00 -11.20 11.39
CA VAL A 64 -18.54 -12.06 10.30
C VAL A 64 -18.35 -13.50 10.78
N ILE A 65 -19.02 -14.46 10.11
CA ILE A 65 -18.91 -15.90 10.38
C ILE A 65 -18.41 -16.70 9.17
N GLY A 66 -18.34 -16.06 8.00
CA GLY A 66 -17.84 -16.66 6.77
C GLY A 66 -17.37 -15.59 5.81
N ALA A 67 -16.30 -15.89 5.06
CA ALA A 67 -15.89 -15.07 3.95
C ALA A 67 -15.18 -15.94 2.91
N SER A 68 -15.43 -15.69 1.64
CA SER A 68 -14.75 -16.35 0.53
C SER A 68 -14.71 -15.44 -0.69
N GLY A 69 -13.74 -15.67 -1.58
CA GLY A 69 -13.62 -14.83 -2.75
C GLY A 69 -12.51 -15.25 -3.68
N THR A 70 -12.27 -14.38 -4.64
CA THR A 70 -11.15 -14.48 -5.58
C THR A 70 -10.53 -13.11 -5.79
N MET A 71 -9.22 -13.08 -5.99
CA MET A 71 -8.51 -11.90 -6.44
C MET A 71 -7.72 -12.25 -7.70
N SER A 72 -7.91 -11.51 -8.77
CA SER A 72 -7.02 -11.53 -9.93
C SER A 72 -6.10 -10.33 -9.90
N TYR A 73 -4.85 -10.55 -10.25
CA TYR A 73 -3.80 -9.53 -10.29
C TYR A 73 -2.96 -9.70 -11.54
N GLU A 74 -2.85 -8.66 -12.33
CA GLU A 74 -2.07 -8.67 -13.57
C GLU A 74 -1.11 -7.49 -13.61
N VAL A 75 0.15 -7.77 -13.85
CA VAL A 75 1.22 -6.80 -14.09
C VAL A 75 1.65 -6.90 -15.54
N ILE A 76 1.57 -5.79 -16.25
CA ILE A 76 1.93 -5.67 -17.65
C ILE A 76 3.09 -4.70 -17.78
N ASP A 77 4.18 -5.15 -18.40
CA ASP A 77 5.27 -4.26 -18.80
C ASP A 77 4.87 -3.49 -20.07
N SER A 78 4.64 -2.19 -19.95
CA SER A 78 4.30 -1.30 -21.06
C SER A 78 5.52 -0.56 -21.65
N CYS A 79 6.73 -1.04 -21.36
CA CYS A 79 8.02 -0.46 -21.73
C CYS A 79 8.38 0.80 -20.93
N ASP A 80 7.59 1.83 -21.00
CA ASP A 80 7.77 3.10 -20.29
C ASP A 80 7.18 3.09 -18.87
N GLY A 81 6.40 2.04 -18.54
CA GLY A 81 5.72 1.91 -17.26
C GLY A 81 5.27 0.49 -16.95
N TRP A 82 4.70 0.36 -15.78
CA TRP A 82 3.99 -0.82 -15.30
C TRP A 82 2.49 -0.53 -15.29
N ALA A 83 1.70 -1.30 -16.03
CA ALA A 83 0.25 -1.28 -15.89
C ALA A 83 -0.16 -2.43 -14.99
N VAL A 84 -0.95 -2.13 -13.96
CA VAL A 84 -1.47 -3.11 -13.00
C VAL A 84 -2.99 -3.11 -13.10
N GLN A 85 -3.59 -4.30 -13.10
CA GLN A 85 -5.02 -4.51 -12.97
C GLN A 85 -5.26 -5.49 -11.84
N GLN A 86 -6.10 -5.11 -10.88
CA GLN A 86 -6.54 -5.97 -9.80
C GLN A 86 -8.05 -5.98 -9.75
N ARG A 87 -8.61 -7.16 -9.59
CA ARG A 87 -10.03 -7.34 -9.30
C ARG A 87 -10.18 -8.25 -8.09
N LEU A 88 -10.90 -7.77 -7.12
CA LEU A 88 -11.29 -8.51 -5.91
C LEU A 88 -12.79 -8.72 -5.94
N ASP A 89 -13.23 -9.95 -5.76
CA ASP A 89 -14.64 -10.33 -5.59
C ASP A 89 -14.75 -11.17 -4.31
N MET A 90 -15.55 -10.72 -3.34
CA MET A 90 -15.75 -11.42 -2.07
C MET A 90 -17.22 -11.51 -1.70
N VAL A 91 -17.56 -12.57 -0.98
CA VAL A 91 -18.82 -12.72 -0.26
C VAL A 91 -18.49 -12.87 1.22
N ILE A 92 -19.09 -12.02 2.04
CA ILE A 92 -18.95 -12.01 3.50
C ILE A 92 -20.28 -12.41 4.07
N THR A 93 -20.30 -13.47 4.90
CA THR A 93 -21.50 -13.97 5.58
C THR A 93 -21.53 -13.50 7.01
N ASN A 94 -22.56 -12.77 7.38
CA ASN A 94 -22.76 -12.28 8.73
C ASN A 94 -23.50 -13.30 9.62
N ARG A 95 -23.44 -13.11 10.92
CA ARG A 95 -24.03 -14.01 11.94
C ARG A 95 -25.56 -14.16 11.81
N ASP A 96 -26.25 -13.17 11.26
CA ASP A 96 -27.68 -13.22 10.95
C ASP A 96 -28.00 -14.01 9.66
N GLY A 97 -26.98 -14.55 9.00
CA GLY A 97 -27.09 -15.31 7.76
C GLY A 97 -27.20 -14.45 6.50
N GLN A 98 -27.00 -13.14 6.59
CA GLN A 98 -26.95 -12.27 5.42
C GLN A 98 -25.58 -12.35 4.74
N ASP A 99 -25.59 -12.45 3.41
CA ASP A 99 -24.43 -12.36 2.55
C ASP A 99 -24.28 -10.93 2.02
N VAL A 100 -23.11 -10.32 2.25
CA VAL A 100 -22.70 -9.05 1.67
C VAL A 100 -21.68 -9.32 0.57
N ARG A 101 -21.95 -8.83 -0.62
CA ARG A 101 -21.03 -8.97 -1.76
C ARG A 101 -20.19 -7.69 -1.90
N MET A 102 -18.87 -7.85 -1.89
CA MET A 102 -17.93 -6.77 -2.14
C MET A 102 -17.13 -7.06 -3.40
N ALA A 103 -17.04 -6.09 -4.28
CA ALA A 103 -16.14 -6.15 -5.43
C ALA A 103 -15.35 -4.84 -5.56
N SER A 104 -14.08 -4.97 -5.91
CA SER A 104 -13.19 -3.85 -6.18
C SER A 104 -12.46 -4.06 -7.50
N ASP A 105 -12.55 -3.06 -8.37
CA ASP A 105 -11.76 -2.96 -9.60
C ASP A 105 -10.72 -1.85 -9.42
N TYR A 106 -9.46 -2.19 -9.53
CA TYR A 106 -8.35 -1.28 -9.37
C TYR A 106 -7.39 -1.38 -10.56
N ALA A 107 -7.04 -0.24 -11.14
CA ALA A 107 -6.12 -0.16 -12.26
C ALA A 107 -5.16 1.01 -12.09
N THR A 108 -3.87 0.75 -12.32
CA THR A 108 -2.83 1.78 -12.31
C THR A 108 -1.92 1.69 -13.52
N TRP A 109 -1.28 2.79 -13.81
CA TRP A 109 -0.08 2.85 -14.64
C TRP A 109 0.95 3.68 -13.89
N GLU A 110 2.13 3.12 -13.67
CA GLU A 110 3.26 3.75 -13.00
C GLU A 110 4.46 3.79 -13.94
N SER A 111 5.07 4.96 -14.14
CA SER A 111 6.26 5.09 -14.98
C SER A 111 7.45 4.32 -14.40
N LYS A 112 8.30 3.75 -15.26
CA LYS A 112 9.48 2.96 -14.84
C LYS A 112 10.42 3.72 -13.91
N ASP A 113 10.52 5.04 -14.07
CA ASP A 113 11.30 5.92 -13.22
C ASP A 113 10.65 6.25 -11.88
N GLY A 114 9.39 5.79 -11.64
CA GLY A 114 8.64 6.01 -10.40
C GLY A 114 8.22 7.46 -10.16
N LEU A 115 8.15 8.28 -11.24
CA LEU A 115 7.83 9.70 -11.13
C LEU A 115 6.37 10.02 -11.40
N LYS A 116 5.67 9.18 -12.13
CA LYS A 116 4.29 9.41 -12.55
C LYS A 116 3.43 8.20 -12.31
N MET A 117 2.20 8.44 -11.89
CA MET A 117 1.19 7.41 -11.71
C MET A 117 -0.15 7.90 -12.22
N ARG A 118 -0.89 7.04 -12.89
CA ARG A 118 -2.32 7.19 -13.17
C ARG A 118 -3.06 6.07 -12.48
N PHE A 119 -4.21 6.37 -11.91
CA PHE A 119 -4.96 5.39 -11.12
C PHE A 119 -6.46 5.54 -11.31
N ARG A 120 -7.14 4.44 -11.12
CA ARG A 120 -8.58 4.35 -11.00
C ARG A 120 -8.95 3.18 -10.12
N MET A 121 -9.78 3.42 -9.12
CA MET A 121 -10.37 2.41 -8.25
C MET A 121 -11.88 2.60 -8.23
N ARG A 122 -12.60 1.50 -8.14
CA ARG A 122 -14.04 1.45 -7.89
C ARG A 122 -14.36 0.28 -6.99
N GLN A 123 -15.00 0.56 -5.87
CA GLN A 123 -15.52 -0.46 -4.96
C GLN A 123 -17.04 -0.44 -4.95
N THR A 124 -17.61 -1.62 -4.88
CA THR A 124 -19.05 -1.81 -4.75
C THR A 124 -19.34 -2.74 -3.59
N THR A 125 -20.41 -2.46 -2.85
CA THR A 125 -20.99 -3.35 -1.85
C THR A 125 -22.40 -3.66 -2.30
N ASP A 126 -22.68 -4.93 -2.56
CA ASP A 126 -23.89 -5.41 -3.25
C ASP A 126 -24.05 -4.72 -4.61
N THR A 127 -25.03 -3.85 -4.76
CA THR A 127 -25.29 -3.11 -6.01
C THR A 127 -24.88 -1.63 -5.94
N ALA A 128 -24.46 -1.15 -4.75
CA ALA A 128 -24.09 0.23 -4.54
C ALA A 128 -22.59 0.45 -4.76
N THR A 129 -22.22 1.52 -5.46
CA THR A 129 -20.83 2.00 -5.48
C THR A 129 -20.57 2.69 -4.15
N THR A 130 -19.64 2.14 -3.36
CA THR A 130 -19.27 2.65 -2.03
C THR A 130 -18.08 3.59 -2.11
N GLU A 131 -17.18 3.34 -3.06
CA GLU A 131 -15.99 4.17 -3.24
C GLU A 131 -15.58 4.25 -4.69
N VAL A 132 -15.06 5.40 -5.11
CA VAL A 132 -14.47 5.61 -6.42
C VAL A 132 -13.38 6.66 -6.34
N THR A 133 -12.20 6.34 -6.85
CA THR A 133 -11.11 7.30 -7.01
C THR A 133 -10.56 7.23 -8.43
N ALA A 134 -10.10 8.34 -8.95
CA ALA A 134 -9.33 8.41 -10.19
C ALA A 134 -8.51 9.68 -10.23
N GLY A 135 -7.36 9.63 -10.88
CA GLY A 135 -6.51 10.79 -11.01
C GLY A 135 -5.12 10.45 -11.54
N GLU A 136 -4.25 11.45 -11.40
CA GLU A 136 -2.84 11.37 -11.76
C GLU A 136 -1.99 11.90 -10.61
N ALA A 137 -0.83 11.30 -10.39
CA ALA A 137 0.13 11.76 -9.38
C ALA A 137 1.52 11.92 -10.01
N ALA A 138 2.28 12.86 -9.46
CA ALA A 138 3.65 13.10 -9.86
C ALA A 138 4.54 13.36 -8.65
N LEU A 139 5.75 12.80 -8.66
CA LEU A 139 6.80 13.03 -7.67
C LEU A 139 7.95 13.80 -8.31
N GLU A 140 8.62 14.64 -7.53
CA GLU A 140 9.82 15.37 -7.95
C GLU A 140 11.00 14.42 -8.27
N ARG A 141 11.07 13.29 -7.57
CA ARG A 141 12.01 12.17 -7.69
C ARG A 141 11.45 10.97 -6.95
N PRO A 142 11.89 9.74 -7.22
CA PRO A 142 11.48 8.58 -6.43
C PRO A 142 11.79 8.79 -4.95
N GLY A 143 10.78 8.62 -4.07
CA GLY A 143 10.89 8.96 -2.65
C GLY A 143 10.98 10.46 -2.37
N GLY A 144 10.58 11.31 -3.31
CA GLY A 144 10.46 12.76 -3.15
C GLY A 144 9.09 13.18 -2.64
N ALA A 145 8.92 14.49 -2.53
CA ALA A 145 7.59 15.10 -2.41
C ALA A 145 6.90 15.11 -3.78
N GLY A 146 5.61 15.35 -3.79
CA GLY A 146 4.84 15.41 -5.01
C GLY A 146 3.44 15.93 -4.80
N GLU A 147 2.59 15.65 -5.79
CA GLU A 147 1.20 16.06 -5.78
C GLU A 147 0.35 15.03 -6.52
N VAL A 148 -0.85 14.81 -6.03
CA VAL A 148 -1.88 14.07 -6.74
C VAL A 148 -3.00 15.01 -7.15
N HIS A 149 -3.45 14.86 -8.38
CA HIS A 149 -4.61 15.53 -8.95
C HIS A 149 -5.72 14.52 -9.13
N TYR A 150 -6.71 14.56 -8.24
CA TYR A 150 -7.90 13.72 -8.33
C TYR A 150 -8.89 14.28 -9.34
N THR A 151 -9.52 13.37 -10.09
CA THR A 151 -10.70 13.69 -10.94
C THR A 151 -11.97 13.10 -10.37
N LEU A 152 -11.87 12.04 -9.58
CA LEU A 152 -12.95 11.39 -8.84
C LEU A 152 -12.51 11.14 -7.38
N PRO A 153 -13.46 11.22 -6.41
CA PRO A 153 -14.91 11.48 -6.52
C PRO A 153 -15.24 12.94 -6.92
N LYS A 154 -14.32 13.85 -6.69
CA LYS A 154 -14.39 15.27 -7.08
C LYS A 154 -12.99 15.79 -7.40
N PRO A 155 -12.84 16.78 -8.28
CA PRO A 155 -11.55 17.40 -8.53
C PRO A 155 -10.94 17.97 -7.24
N ALA A 156 -9.70 17.57 -6.95
CA ALA A 156 -8.94 18.02 -5.79
C ALA A 156 -7.44 17.81 -6.03
N ASP A 157 -6.63 18.70 -5.47
CA ASP A 157 -5.17 18.57 -5.45
C ASP A 157 -4.72 18.31 -4.03
N VAL A 158 -3.91 17.26 -3.83
CA VAL A 158 -3.37 16.87 -2.52
C VAL A 158 -1.86 16.73 -2.60
N LYS A 159 -1.14 17.32 -1.66
CA LYS A 159 0.30 17.20 -1.57
C LYS A 159 0.71 15.82 -1.05
N LEU A 160 1.72 15.26 -1.68
CA LEU A 160 2.35 14.03 -1.26
C LEU A 160 3.63 14.35 -0.47
N PRO A 161 3.81 13.77 0.72
CA PRO A 161 4.94 14.08 1.59
C PRO A 161 6.26 13.58 0.99
N PRO A 162 7.41 14.15 1.41
CA PRO A 162 8.71 13.56 1.14
C PRO A 162 8.78 12.11 1.61
N GLY A 163 9.43 11.25 0.85
CA GLY A 163 9.50 9.82 1.11
C GLY A 163 8.50 8.98 0.33
N THR A 164 7.48 9.63 -0.28
CA THR A 164 6.40 8.93 -1.01
C THR A 164 6.95 8.07 -2.13
N LEU A 165 6.41 6.86 -2.21
CA LEU A 165 6.64 5.91 -3.29
C LEU A 165 5.30 5.55 -3.94
N PHE A 166 5.35 5.18 -5.20
CA PHE A 166 4.26 4.50 -5.90
C PHE A 166 4.41 2.97 -5.76
N PRO A 167 3.36 2.17 -5.99
CA PRO A 167 3.31 0.76 -5.63
C PRO A 167 4.46 -0.10 -6.17
N MET A 168 4.87 0.05 -7.42
CA MET A 168 5.95 -0.76 -7.99
C MET A 168 7.31 -0.40 -7.38
N TRP A 169 7.57 0.89 -7.14
CA TRP A 169 8.77 1.33 -6.44
C TRP A 169 8.75 0.98 -4.95
N HIS A 170 7.57 0.95 -4.33
CA HIS A 170 7.41 0.49 -2.95
C HIS A 170 7.76 -1.01 -2.85
N THR A 171 7.23 -1.85 -3.74
CA THR A 171 7.59 -3.27 -3.83
C THR A 171 9.10 -3.46 -4.03
N ALA A 172 9.70 -2.74 -4.98
CA ALA A 172 11.14 -2.81 -5.22
C ALA A 172 11.97 -2.37 -3.99
N THR A 173 11.48 -1.38 -3.24
CA THR A 173 12.14 -0.91 -2.01
C THR A 173 12.10 -1.97 -0.91
N ILE A 174 10.99 -2.69 -0.77
CA ILE A 174 10.86 -3.81 0.17
C ILE A 174 11.83 -4.94 -0.19
N ILE A 175 11.87 -5.34 -1.46
CA ILE A 175 12.76 -6.40 -1.94
C ILE A 175 14.23 -6.01 -1.73
N ALA A 176 14.63 -4.79 -2.10
CA ALA A 176 15.97 -4.29 -1.87
C ALA A 176 16.36 -4.31 -0.38
N ALA A 177 15.43 -3.91 0.49
CA ALA A 177 15.65 -3.96 1.94
C ALA A 177 15.81 -5.40 2.45
N ALA A 178 15.03 -6.33 1.90
CA ALA A 178 15.12 -7.76 2.23
C ALA A 178 16.46 -8.36 1.80
N GLU A 179 16.95 -8.05 0.59
CA GLU A 179 18.26 -8.47 0.10
C GLU A 179 19.41 -7.91 0.95
N GLU A 180 19.27 -6.68 1.47
CA GLU A 180 20.22 -6.06 2.38
C GLU A 180 20.11 -6.61 3.83
N GLY A 181 19.19 -7.53 4.11
CA GLY A 181 18.97 -8.12 5.44
C GLY A 181 18.28 -7.20 6.44
N LYS A 182 17.68 -6.10 5.99
CA LYS A 182 16.87 -5.21 6.82
C LYS A 182 15.62 -5.94 7.30
N LYS A 183 15.16 -5.60 8.51
CA LYS A 183 14.00 -6.22 9.14
C LYS A 183 12.79 -5.28 9.22
N PHE A 184 13.06 -3.97 9.23
CA PHE A 184 12.03 -2.96 9.37
C PHE A 184 12.32 -1.77 8.47
N LEU A 185 11.29 -1.22 7.87
CA LEU A 185 11.33 0.08 7.21
C LEU A 185 9.94 0.71 7.24
N THR A 186 9.89 2.03 7.12
CA THR A 186 8.65 2.79 6.95
C THR A 186 8.76 3.63 5.69
N ARG A 187 7.66 3.74 4.93
CA ARG A 187 7.60 4.59 3.73
C ARG A 187 6.18 5.14 3.57
N PRO A 188 6.04 6.42 3.24
CA PRO A 188 4.78 6.87 2.69
C PRO A 188 4.53 6.20 1.33
N LEU A 189 3.34 5.64 1.17
CA LEU A 189 2.86 5.03 -0.07
C LEU A 189 1.68 5.85 -0.60
N PHE A 190 1.70 6.16 -1.88
CA PHE A 190 0.52 6.62 -2.59
C PHE A 190 0.12 5.57 -3.63
N ASP A 191 -1.02 4.94 -3.43
CA ASP A 191 -1.55 3.90 -4.31
C ASP A 191 -2.84 4.31 -5.03
N GLY A 192 -3.46 5.43 -4.64
CA GLY A 192 -4.69 5.95 -5.26
C GLY A 192 -5.96 5.19 -4.88
N THR A 193 -5.94 4.39 -3.84
CA THR A 193 -7.12 3.66 -3.36
C THR A 193 -8.09 4.54 -2.58
N SER A 194 -7.62 5.64 -1.99
CA SER A 194 -8.44 6.65 -1.29
C SER A 194 -8.23 8.05 -1.86
N ASP A 195 -9.06 9.02 -1.46
CA ASP A 195 -8.94 10.43 -1.84
C ASP A 195 -8.17 11.27 -0.79
N SER A 196 -7.58 10.64 0.22
CA SER A 196 -6.84 11.28 1.31
C SER A 196 -5.35 11.50 1.02
N GLY A 197 -4.84 11.04 -0.13
CA GLY A 197 -3.42 11.15 -0.49
C GLY A 197 -2.60 9.93 -0.08
N ALA A 198 -1.37 10.15 0.40
CA ALA A 198 -0.49 9.06 0.80
C ALA A 198 -0.83 8.53 2.20
N GLN A 199 -0.66 7.23 2.39
CA GLN A 199 -0.68 6.54 3.68
C GLN A 199 0.75 6.28 4.15
N ASP A 200 0.97 6.16 5.46
CA ASP A 200 2.24 5.67 5.97
C ASP A 200 2.22 4.14 6.03
N THR A 201 3.30 3.50 5.59
CA THR A 201 3.43 2.06 5.70
C THR A 201 4.54 1.67 6.68
N ALA A 202 4.24 0.72 7.57
CA ALA A 202 5.22 0.05 8.41
C ALA A 202 5.43 -1.37 7.87
N ILE A 203 6.66 -1.66 7.47
CA ILE A 203 7.02 -2.92 6.81
C ILE A 203 7.91 -3.73 7.71
N THR A 204 7.52 -4.99 7.98
CA THR A 204 8.32 -5.98 8.70
C THR A 204 8.73 -7.09 7.73
N ILE A 205 10.04 -7.38 7.67
CA ILE A 205 10.61 -8.47 6.85
C ILE A 205 11.05 -9.57 7.81
N THR A 206 10.26 -10.62 7.93
CA THR A 206 10.52 -11.70 8.89
C THR A 206 11.53 -12.72 8.36
N SER A 207 11.55 -12.94 7.05
CA SER A 207 12.48 -13.86 6.40
C SER A 207 12.90 -13.36 5.02
N TRP A 208 14.10 -13.76 4.59
CA TRP A 208 14.55 -13.71 3.19
C TRP A 208 15.51 -14.85 2.99
N SER A 209 15.29 -15.67 1.99
CA SER A 209 15.98 -16.93 1.80
C SER A 209 16.38 -17.15 0.34
N PRO A 210 17.50 -17.84 0.10
CA PRO A 210 17.86 -18.25 -1.26
C PRO A 210 16.79 -19.16 -1.87
N PRO A 211 16.88 -19.45 -3.18
CA PRO A 211 15.94 -20.31 -3.89
C PRO A 211 15.66 -21.62 -3.16
N ARG A 212 14.38 -22.01 -3.14
CA ARG A 212 13.90 -23.24 -2.52
C ARG A 212 12.90 -23.94 -3.44
N PRO A 213 12.75 -25.29 -3.34
CA PRO A 213 11.73 -25.99 -4.10
C PRO A 213 10.34 -25.38 -3.91
N PHE A 214 9.67 -25.12 -5.00
CA PHE A 214 8.31 -24.59 -5.02
C PHE A 214 7.52 -25.19 -6.19
N ARG A 215 6.18 -25.26 -6.05
CA ARG A 215 5.30 -25.89 -7.05
C ARG A 215 5.31 -25.19 -8.41
N ILE A 216 5.63 -23.89 -8.44
CA ILE A 216 5.77 -23.10 -9.65
C ILE A 216 7.26 -22.98 -9.98
N ALA A 217 7.70 -23.70 -11.01
CA ALA A 217 9.12 -23.79 -11.36
C ALA A 217 9.77 -22.43 -11.63
N ALA A 218 9.04 -21.50 -12.24
CA ALA A 218 9.53 -20.14 -12.52
C ALA A 218 9.86 -19.33 -11.25
N LEU A 219 9.23 -19.65 -10.13
CA LEU A 219 9.46 -19.00 -8.85
C LEU A 219 10.48 -19.78 -7.99
N ALA A 220 10.55 -21.10 -8.15
CA ALA A 220 11.46 -21.95 -7.39
C ALA A 220 12.94 -21.56 -7.54
N ALA A 221 13.32 -20.90 -8.64
CA ALA A 221 14.68 -20.47 -8.92
C ALA A 221 15.05 -19.12 -8.30
N LEU A 222 14.11 -18.44 -7.63
CA LEU A 222 14.28 -17.09 -7.12
C LEU A 222 14.36 -17.07 -5.59
N PRO A 223 15.12 -16.15 -5.00
CA PRO A 223 15.01 -15.80 -3.59
C PRO A 223 13.59 -15.34 -3.24
N SER A 224 13.18 -15.57 -2.01
CA SER A 224 11.88 -15.13 -1.51
C SER A 224 11.89 -14.94 0.00
N GLY A 225 10.94 -14.18 0.51
CA GLY A 225 10.81 -13.97 1.93
C GLY A 225 9.43 -13.49 2.36
N THR A 226 9.15 -13.61 3.64
CA THR A 226 7.90 -13.20 4.25
C THR A 226 7.98 -11.75 4.68
N VAL A 227 6.99 -10.98 4.26
CA VAL A 227 6.85 -9.56 4.53
C VAL A 227 5.46 -9.29 5.08
N HIS A 228 5.38 -8.39 6.02
CA HIS A 228 4.12 -7.86 6.54
C HIS A 228 4.12 -6.34 6.40
N VAL A 229 3.04 -5.78 5.88
CA VAL A 229 2.86 -4.35 5.64
C VAL A 229 1.59 -3.89 6.35
N ALA A 230 1.73 -2.95 7.27
CA ALA A 230 0.62 -2.27 7.93
C ALA A 230 0.48 -0.87 7.33
N PHE A 231 -0.76 -0.46 7.02
CA PHE A 231 -1.11 0.81 6.38
C PHE A 231 -1.82 1.71 7.38
N PHE A 232 -1.36 2.92 7.50
CA PHE A 232 -1.89 3.91 8.45
C PHE A 232 -2.31 5.16 7.71
N ASP A 233 -3.50 5.64 8.00
CA ASP A 233 -3.90 6.99 7.60
C ASP A 233 -2.99 8.03 8.26
N ARG A 234 -2.76 9.14 7.55
CA ARG A 234 -1.93 10.25 8.05
C ARG A 234 -2.76 11.26 8.87
N THR A 235 -3.66 10.74 9.69
CA THR A 235 -4.41 11.56 10.64
C THR A 235 -3.70 11.59 12.00
N PRO A 236 -3.83 12.67 12.80
CA PRO A 236 -3.17 12.77 14.10
C PRO A 236 -3.54 11.66 15.10
N ASP A 237 -4.69 11.02 14.91
CA ASP A 237 -5.25 10.03 15.81
C ASP A 237 -5.14 8.58 15.28
N ALA A 238 -4.37 8.36 14.21
CA ALA A 238 -4.17 7.02 13.65
C ALA A 238 -3.22 6.20 14.53
N GLU A 239 -3.75 5.52 15.54
CA GLU A 239 -2.99 4.65 16.45
C GLU A 239 -2.94 3.20 15.98
N GLU A 240 -3.93 2.77 15.17
CA GLU A 240 -4.05 1.42 14.62
C GLU A 240 -4.00 1.47 13.08
N PRO A 241 -3.51 0.40 12.44
CA PRO A 241 -3.54 0.34 10.98
C PRO A 241 -4.97 0.20 10.46
N ASP A 242 -5.27 0.84 9.34
CA ASP A 242 -6.55 0.69 8.64
C ASP A 242 -6.66 -0.66 7.93
N TYR A 243 -5.51 -1.21 7.52
CA TYR A 243 -5.40 -2.46 6.80
C TYR A 243 -4.00 -3.03 6.96
N GLU A 244 -3.90 -4.37 6.99
CA GLU A 244 -2.63 -5.06 7.02
C GLU A 244 -2.58 -6.18 5.99
N VAL A 245 -1.39 -6.43 5.43
CA VAL A 245 -1.18 -7.55 4.52
C VAL A 245 0.14 -8.25 4.79
N GLY A 246 0.05 -9.53 5.09
CA GLY A 246 1.16 -10.47 5.09
C GLY A 246 1.29 -11.14 3.73
N MET A 247 2.51 -11.41 3.27
CA MET A 247 2.73 -12.13 2.03
C MET A 247 4.13 -12.69 1.95
N ARG A 248 4.34 -13.67 1.08
CA ARG A 248 5.67 -14.00 0.61
C ARG A 248 5.94 -13.26 -0.69
N TYR A 249 6.96 -12.40 -0.69
CA TYR A 249 7.50 -11.82 -1.92
C TYR A 249 8.61 -12.69 -2.49
N TRP A 250 8.61 -12.78 -3.81
CA TRP A 250 9.69 -13.29 -4.63
C TRP A 250 10.53 -12.11 -5.15
N GLU A 251 11.82 -12.35 -5.41
CA GLU A 251 12.76 -11.32 -5.89
C GLU A 251 12.24 -10.55 -7.12
N ASN A 252 11.43 -11.18 -7.94
CA ASN A 252 10.84 -10.58 -9.13
C ASN A 252 9.51 -9.82 -8.89
N GLY A 253 9.12 -9.60 -7.63
CA GLY A 253 7.91 -8.85 -7.25
C GLY A 253 6.61 -9.66 -7.24
N VAL A 254 6.65 -10.94 -7.61
CA VAL A 254 5.47 -11.81 -7.46
C VAL A 254 5.21 -12.04 -5.97
N ALA A 255 3.94 -12.00 -5.57
CA ALA A 255 3.51 -12.32 -4.22
C ALA A 255 2.69 -13.62 -4.21
N ASP A 256 2.77 -14.39 -3.13
CA ASP A 256 1.86 -15.49 -2.82
C ASP A 256 1.68 -15.62 -1.30
N ASP A 257 0.88 -16.58 -0.86
CA ASP A 257 0.63 -16.85 0.55
C ASP A 257 0.16 -15.58 1.28
N LEU A 258 -0.93 -14.99 0.75
CA LEU A 258 -1.44 -13.71 1.24
C LEU A 258 -2.20 -13.91 2.56
N GLU A 259 -1.99 -13.00 3.49
CA GLU A 259 -2.79 -12.83 4.69
C GLU A 259 -3.31 -11.39 4.68
N MET A 260 -4.60 -11.21 4.55
CA MET A 260 -5.24 -9.90 4.35
C MET A 260 -6.13 -9.62 5.57
N ASP A 261 -5.69 -8.72 6.46
CA ASP A 261 -6.41 -8.33 7.66
C ASP A 261 -7.25 -7.07 7.39
N PHE A 262 -8.56 -7.22 7.48
CA PHE A 262 -9.56 -6.17 7.31
C PHE A 262 -10.07 -5.60 8.66
N GLY A 263 -9.38 -5.89 9.77
CA GLY A 263 -9.76 -5.50 11.12
C GLY A 263 -10.72 -6.48 11.79
N ASP A 264 -11.92 -6.69 11.25
CA ASP A 264 -12.91 -7.61 11.80
C ASP A 264 -12.59 -9.08 11.47
N PHE A 265 -11.90 -9.34 10.38
CA PHE A 265 -11.58 -10.69 9.92
C PHE A 265 -10.32 -10.70 9.04
N VAL A 266 -9.67 -11.85 9.00
CA VAL A 266 -8.49 -12.12 8.18
C VAL A 266 -8.83 -13.13 7.09
N MET A 267 -8.38 -12.85 5.87
CA MET A 267 -8.49 -13.75 4.72
C MET A 267 -7.13 -14.33 4.37
N HIS A 268 -7.08 -15.63 4.14
CA HIS A 268 -5.93 -16.26 3.49
C HIS A 268 -6.12 -16.32 1.97
N GLY A 269 -5.09 -15.91 1.22
CA GLY A 269 -5.07 -15.89 -0.24
C GLY A 269 -4.06 -16.90 -0.81
N GLU A 270 -4.57 -18.05 -1.27
CA GLU A 270 -3.75 -19.06 -1.95
C GLU A 270 -3.60 -18.74 -3.44
N LEU A 271 -2.37 -18.68 -3.95
CA LEU A 271 -2.08 -18.53 -5.38
C LEU A 271 -2.58 -19.78 -6.14
N SER A 272 -3.72 -19.69 -6.77
CA SER A 272 -4.41 -20.81 -7.46
C SER A 272 -4.03 -20.95 -8.93
N ASP A 273 -3.74 -19.84 -9.61
CA ASP A 273 -3.24 -19.82 -11.00
C ASP A 273 -2.16 -18.77 -11.16
N PHE A 274 -1.14 -19.07 -11.97
CA PHE A 274 -0.01 -18.18 -12.18
C PHE A 274 0.58 -18.35 -13.57
N LYS A 275 0.86 -17.21 -14.22
CA LYS A 275 1.52 -17.18 -15.52
C LYS A 275 2.43 -15.96 -15.61
N LEU A 276 3.70 -16.18 -15.93
CA LEU A 276 4.60 -15.09 -16.32
C LEU A 276 4.13 -14.49 -17.65
N GLY A 277 4.21 -13.17 -17.74
CA GLY A 277 4.02 -12.46 -18.99
C GLY A 277 5.13 -12.77 -19.99
N PRO A 278 4.89 -12.54 -21.29
CA PRO A 278 5.95 -12.67 -22.27
C PRO A 278 7.05 -11.66 -22.03
N PRO A 279 8.33 -12.02 -22.26
CA PRO A 279 9.39 -11.04 -22.28
C PRO A 279 9.09 -10.00 -23.35
N ARG A 280 9.16 -8.72 -22.98
CA ARG A 280 8.99 -7.62 -23.94
C ARG A 280 10.36 -7.15 -24.44
N HIS A 281 10.41 -6.87 -25.72
CA HIS A 281 11.55 -6.24 -26.36
C HIS A 281 11.18 -4.77 -26.59
N CYS A 282 11.59 -3.92 -25.69
CA CYS A 282 11.47 -2.48 -25.79
C CYS A 282 12.79 -1.94 -26.37
#